data_2eda036b42f006528bd03c2f41e72dd3
#
_entry.id   2eda036b42f006528bd03c2f41e72dd3
#
_cell.length_a   1.000
_cell.length_b   1.000
_cell.length_c   1.000
_cell.angle_alpha   90.00
_cell.angle_beta   90.00
_cell.angle_gamma   90.00
#
_symmetry.space_group_name_H-M   'P 1'
#
loop_
_entity.id
_entity.type
_entity.pdbx_description
1 polymer ?
#
loop_
_entity_poly.entity_id
_entity_poly.type
_entity_poly.pdbx_seq_one_letter_code
_entity_poly.pdbx_strand_id
1 'polypeptide(L)'
;MTNLITRRTFVGGVAGAAGVAALGGTSFAQANLPTSPVTLNIIDVAGNLALTQKAIENYRKAKPNLVSRITFTKATAPELAGKIKAQQDAGRVDIDLVLTGTDALSAGIEQKLWVDLIPGQAGSLPKLDDIYLPAAAKMQGLAKGQGVVVTYYPSGPLLEYMPDKVKTVPTTAEELLAYTKANPGRFIYARPANSGPGRTFIMGLPYILGDSNPQDPAKGWDKTWAYLKELGQNIEYYPAGTGAVMKELGEGSRDMTVSTTGWDINPRVLGVVPKEAKVAALKGFHWVADAHYMCVPKGLSNEKVAVLLDLMNFLLSKEQQAYTYDEGYFYPGPAVKGVTLDMAPPESQAAIKEFGRPEYEKWIAENPIELPLQPEQMVVAFRMWDEQVAGGKRK
;
A
#
# COMPACT_ATOMS: atom_id res chain seq x y z
N MET A 1 55.50 79.96 1.91
CA MET A 1 54.08 80.28 1.99
C MET A 1 53.34 78.95 1.92
N THR A 2 53.05 78.42 3.06
CA THR A 2 51.72 78.26 3.63
C THR A 2 50.79 77.52 2.69
N ASN A 3 50.38 76.26 2.91
CA ASN A 3 49.34 75.88 3.83
C ASN A 3 49.24 74.38 4.05
N LEU A 4 49.05 74.01 5.23
CA LEU A 4 48.63 72.76 5.79
C LEU A 4 47.19 72.35 5.29
N ILE A 5 46.92 71.06 5.08
CA ILE A 5 45.65 70.45 5.47
C ILE A 5 45.88 69.01 5.83
N THR A 6 45.41 68.68 6.95
CA THR A 6 45.26 67.55 7.84
C THR A 6 44.93 66.18 7.23
N ARG A 7 45.60 65.16 7.73
CA ARG A 7 45.24 63.73 7.63
C ARG A 7 43.99 63.40 8.50
N ARG A 8 43.08 62.71 7.99
CA ARG A 8 42.15 61.89 8.78
C ARG A 8 42.26 60.43 8.34
N THR A 9 42.76 59.65 9.27
CA THR A 9 42.88 58.23 9.28
C THR A 9 41.46 57.61 9.27
N PHE A 10 41.14 56.69 8.35
CA PHE A 10 39.99 55.81 8.45
C PHE A 10 40.52 54.38 8.56
N VAL A 11 40.35 53.80 9.75
CA VAL A 11 40.52 52.36 10.02
C VAL A 11 39.27 51.64 9.50
N GLY A 12 39.41 50.92 8.42
CA GLY A 12 38.38 50.05 7.91
C GLY A 12 38.66 48.61 8.34
N GLY A 13 37.85 48.09 9.24
CA GLY A 13 37.90 46.71 9.66
C GLY A 13 37.42 45.78 8.55
N VAL A 14 38.21 44.76 8.22
CA VAL A 14 37.86 43.65 7.36
C VAL A 14 36.98 42.69 8.19
N ALA A 15 35.66 42.75 8.00
CA ALA A 15 34.76 41.70 8.47
C ALA A 15 34.73 40.57 7.42
N GLY A 16 35.36 39.46 7.76
CA GLY A 16 35.29 38.24 6.99
C GLY A 16 33.87 37.69 7.02
N ALA A 17 33.17 37.75 5.91
CA ALA A 17 31.91 37.01 5.70
C ALA A 17 32.25 35.56 5.42
N ALA A 18 32.15 34.69 6.45
CA ALA A 18 32.08 33.25 6.25
C ALA A 18 30.75 32.94 5.57
N GLY A 19 30.79 32.65 4.28
CA GLY A 19 29.65 32.15 3.51
C GLY A 19 29.30 30.77 4.00
N VAL A 20 28.25 30.66 4.82
CA VAL A 20 27.52 29.40 5.03
C VAL A 20 26.78 29.10 3.74
N ALA A 21 27.32 28.16 2.98
CA ALA A 21 26.55 27.55 1.88
C ALA A 21 25.37 26.84 2.51
N ALA A 22 24.22 27.51 2.57
CA ALA A 22 22.94 26.88 2.83
C ALA A 22 22.67 25.90 1.68
N LEU A 23 22.84 24.61 1.96
CA LEU A 23 22.24 23.55 1.14
C LEU A 23 20.75 23.84 1.09
N GLY A 24 20.31 24.38 -0.05
CA GLY A 24 18.93 24.74 -0.31
C GLY A 24 18.06 23.50 -0.38
N GLY A 25 17.60 23.05 0.78
CA GLY A 25 16.33 22.33 0.84
C GLY A 25 15.27 23.32 0.35
N THR A 26 14.63 23.03 -0.77
CA THR A 26 13.46 23.77 -1.23
C THR A 26 12.38 23.60 -0.17
N SER A 27 12.34 24.51 0.79
CA SER A 27 11.19 24.71 1.68
C SER A 27 10.05 25.15 0.74
N PHE A 28 9.15 24.21 0.42
CA PHE A 28 7.89 24.58 -0.21
C PHE A 28 7.17 25.47 0.81
N ALA A 29 7.14 26.78 0.54
CA ALA A 29 6.28 27.69 1.29
C ALA A 29 4.88 27.10 1.26
N GLN A 30 4.16 27.17 2.39
CA GLN A 30 2.76 26.72 2.50
C GLN A 30 1.98 27.27 1.32
N ALA A 31 1.65 26.41 0.34
CA ALA A 31 1.08 26.82 -0.90
C ALA A 31 -0.33 27.36 -0.61
N ASN A 32 -0.63 28.57 -1.05
CA ASN A 32 -1.97 29.14 -0.95
C ASN A 32 -2.92 28.29 -1.81
N LEU A 33 -4.11 28.03 -1.27
CA LEU A 33 -5.19 27.38 -2.02
C LEU A 33 -5.55 28.23 -3.26
N PRO A 34 -5.94 27.61 -4.38
CA PRO A 34 -6.26 28.32 -5.61
C PRO A 34 -7.49 29.21 -5.43
N THR A 35 -7.52 30.29 -6.16
CA THR A 35 -8.69 31.21 -6.22
C THR A 35 -9.79 30.72 -7.15
N SER A 36 -9.50 29.74 -8.01
CA SER A 36 -10.45 29.10 -8.93
C SER A 36 -10.40 27.58 -8.77
N PRO A 37 -11.55 26.89 -8.89
CA PRO A 37 -11.59 25.45 -8.71
C PRO A 37 -10.73 24.70 -9.73
N VAL A 38 -9.92 23.73 -9.25
CA VAL A 38 -9.11 22.87 -10.13
C VAL A 38 -9.87 21.62 -10.56
N THR A 39 -9.38 20.96 -11.60
CA THR A 39 -9.74 19.57 -11.94
C THR A 39 -8.68 18.61 -11.42
N LEU A 40 -9.10 17.45 -10.92
CA LEU A 40 -8.20 16.42 -10.42
C LEU A 40 -8.35 15.12 -11.23
N ASN A 41 -7.22 14.59 -11.66
CA ASN A 41 -7.12 13.28 -12.31
C ASN A 41 -6.48 12.28 -11.31
N ILE A 42 -7.28 11.37 -10.80
CA ILE A 42 -6.87 10.39 -9.79
C ILE A 42 -6.76 9.02 -10.46
N ILE A 43 -5.64 8.35 -10.23
CA ILE A 43 -5.43 6.98 -10.69
C ILE A 43 -5.40 6.01 -9.51
N ASP A 44 -6.15 4.92 -9.65
CA ASP A 44 -6.19 3.81 -8.70
C ASP A 44 -5.40 2.63 -9.24
N VAL A 45 -4.51 2.09 -8.42
CA VAL A 45 -3.61 1.00 -8.79
C VAL A 45 -3.87 -0.27 -7.98
N ALA A 46 -4.42 -0.13 -6.79
CA ALA A 46 -4.53 -1.24 -5.83
C ALA A 46 -5.99 -1.56 -5.43
N GLY A 47 -6.98 -1.02 -6.15
CA GLY A 47 -8.40 -1.14 -5.77
C GLY A 47 -8.79 -0.19 -4.62
N ASN A 48 -7.99 0.82 -4.35
CA ASN A 48 -8.22 1.77 -3.27
C ASN A 48 -9.53 2.57 -3.43
N LEU A 49 -9.99 2.79 -4.67
CA LEU A 49 -11.25 3.51 -4.91
C LEU A 49 -12.46 2.82 -4.29
N ALA A 50 -12.47 1.51 -4.10
CA ALA A 50 -13.53 0.83 -3.35
C ALA A 50 -13.66 1.44 -1.94
N LEU A 51 -12.54 1.77 -1.32
CA LEU A 51 -12.43 2.28 0.05
C LEU A 51 -12.57 3.80 0.17
N THR A 52 -12.20 4.56 -0.87
CA THR A 52 -11.99 6.01 -0.75
C THR A 52 -12.78 6.85 -1.72
N GLN A 53 -13.36 6.29 -2.79
CA GLN A 53 -14.08 7.08 -3.80
C GLN A 53 -15.20 7.92 -3.19
N LYS A 54 -16.00 7.33 -2.31
CA LYS A 54 -17.10 8.04 -1.64
C LYS A 54 -16.62 9.24 -0.83
N ALA A 55 -15.53 9.06 -0.08
CA ALA A 55 -14.91 10.13 0.71
C ALA A 55 -14.33 11.24 -0.18
N ILE A 56 -13.71 10.88 -1.30
CA ILE A 56 -13.20 11.83 -2.30
C ILE A 56 -14.35 12.62 -2.95
N GLU A 57 -15.46 11.96 -3.27
CA GLU A 57 -16.66 12.62 -3.78
C GLU A 57 -17.31 13.55 -2.74
N ASN A 58 -17.30 13.15 -1.46
CA ASN A 58 -17.74 13.99 -0.35
C ASN A 58 -16.88 15.25 -0.23
N TYR A 59 -15.56 15.14 -0.40
CA TYR A 59 -14.65 16.30 -0.44
C TYR A 59 -15.05 17.29 -1.54
N ARG A 60 -15.24 16.82 -2.78
CA ARG A 60 -15.66 17.69 -3.88
C ARG A 60 -16.99 18.41 -3.60
N LYS A 61 -17.94 17.71 -2.96
CA LYS A 61 -19.23 18.31 -2.56
C LYS A 61 -19.07 19.35 -1.47
N ALA A 62 -18.18 19.12 -0.50
CA ALA A 62 -17.90 20.02 0.62
C ALA A 62 -17.05 21.23 0.20
N LYS A 63 -16.23 21.10 -0.84
CA LYS A 63 -15.26 22.12 -1.29
C LYS A 63 -15.40 22.43 -2.79
N PRO A 64 -16.60 22.82 -3.28
CA PRO A 64 -16.82 23.09 -4.71
C PRO A 64 -16.02 24.28 -5.24
N ASN A 65 -15.59 25.18 -4.36
CA ASN A 65 -14.69 26.29 -4.65
C ASN A 65 -13.23 25.89 -4.88
N LEU A 66 -12.83 24.67 -4.44
CA LEU A 66 -11.48 24.14 -4.64
C LEU A 66 -11.41 23.13 -5.78
N VAL A 67 -12.45 22.28 -5.95
CA VAL A 67 -12.47 21.21 -6.95
C VAL A 67 -13.78 21.25 -7.75
N SER A 68 -13.66 21.54 -9.06
CA SER A 68 -14.79 21.53 -9.99
C SER A 68 -15.13 20.12 -10.47
N ARG A 69 -14.12 19.31 -10.79
CA ARG A 69 -14.26 17.97 -11.36
C ARG A 69 -13.18 17.03 -10.87
N ILE A 70 -13.54 15.76 -10.70
CA ILE A 70 -12.59 14.66 -10.46
C ILE A 70 -12.84 13.59 -11.52
N THR A 71 -11.75 13.08 -12.11
CA THR A 71 -11.77 11.89 -12.99
C THR A 71 -11.02 10.76 -12.30
N PHE A 72 -11.56 9.56 -12.42
CA PHE A 72 -10.94 8.34 -11.90
C PHE A 72 -10.53 7.42 -13.04
N THR A 73 -9.31 6.92 -12.98
CA THR A 73 -8.78 5.91 -13.89
C THR A 73 -8.12 4.78 -13.11
N LYS A 74 -7.89 3.63 -13.76
CA LYS A 74 -7.24 2.48 -13.15
C LYS A 74 -6.01 2.08 -13.95
N ALA A 75 -5.00 1.55 -13.28
CA ALA A 75 -3.82 0.93 -13.89
C ALA A 75 -3.32 -0.21 -13.00
N THR A 76 -2.43 -1.03 -13.53
CA THR A 76 -1.70 -2.02 -12.73
C THR A 76 -0.44 -1.41 -12.13
N ALA A 77 0.02 -1.94 -10.98
CA ALA A 77 1.23 -1.45 -10.32
C ALA A 77 2.47 -1.48 -11.25
N PRO A 78 2.72 -2.55 -12.02
CA PRO A 78 3.87 -2.60 -12.93
C PRO A 78 3.84 -1.55 -14.05
N GLU A 79 2.65 -1.13 -14.51
CA GLU A 79 2.50 -0.17 -15.62
C GLU A 79 2.65 1.27 -15.16
N LEU A 80 2.25 1.56 -13.92
CA LEU A 80 2.12 2.93 -13.42
C LEU A 80 3.44 3.67 -13.41
N ALA A 81 4.49 3.08 -12.83
CA ALA A 81 5.78 3.74 -12.68
C ALA A 81 6.37 4.18 -14.03
N GLY A 82 6.32 3.30 -15.03
CA GLY A 82 6.74 3.63 -16.39
C GLY A 82 5.91 4.74 -17.03
N LYS A 83 4.59 4.73 -16.82
CA LYS A 83 3.68 5.76 -17.33
C LYS A 83 3.98 7.14 -16.74
N ILE A 84 4.15 7.23 -15.41
CA ILE A 84 4.46 8.50 -14.74
C ILE A 84 5.84 9.00 -15.18
N LYS A 85 6.84 8.10 -15.22
CA LYS A 85 8.18 8.49 -15.66
C LYS A 85 8.18 9.04 -17.07
N ALA A 86 7.51 8.40 -18.02
CA ALA A 86 7.40 8.87 -19.40
C ALA A 86 6.73 10.26 -19.49
N GLN A 87 5.73 10.53 -18.67
CA GLN A 87 5.10 11.85 -18.59
C GLN A 87 6.07 12.90 -18.06
N GLN A 88 6.76 12.60 -16.96
CA GLN A 88 7.72 13.53 -16.35
C GLN A 88 8.91 13.82 -17.26
N ASP A 89 9.44 12.81 -17.95
CA ASP A 89 10.53 12.96 -18.93
C ASP A 89 10.09 13.82 -20.13
N ALA A 90 8.79 13.81 -20.47
CA ALA A 90 8.19 14.67 -21.50
C ALA A 90 7.75 16.07 -20.98
N GLY A 91 8.04 16.41 -19.72
CA GLY A 91 7.64 17.68 -19.10
C GLY A 91 6.14 17.81 -18.87
N ARG A 92 5.40 16.70 -18.79
CA ARG A 92 3.95 16.66 -18.56
C ARG A 92 3.61 15.96 -17.26
N VAL A 93 2.47 16.32 -16.67
CA VAL A 93 1.89 15.62 -15.53
C VAL A 93 0.38 15.57 -15.74
N ASP A 94 -0.13 14.42 -16.18
CA ASP A 94 -1.54 14.19 -16.45
C ASP A 94 -2.27 13.52 -15.28
N ILE A 95 -1.53 13.05 -14.27
CA ILE A 95 -2.02 12.39 -13.08
C ILE A 95 -1.73 13.29 -11.87
N ASP A 96 -2.77 13.65 -11.11
CA ASP A 96 -2.62 14.55 -9.97
C ASP A 96 -2.45 13.77 -8.64
N LEU A 97 -3.14 12.65 -8.48
CA LEU A 97 -3.07 11.80 -7.30
C LEU A 97 -3.02 10.33 -7.70
N VAL A 98 -2.17 9.59 -7.04
CA VAL A 98 -2.07 8.14 -7.15
C VAL A 98 -2.53 7.50 -5.85
N LEU A 99 -3.53 6.62 -5.95
CA LEU A 99 -3.97 5.73 -4.88
C LEU A 99 -3.31 4.37 -5.10
N THR A 100 -2.44 3.94 -4.20
CA THR A 100 -1.61 2.76 -4.43
C THR A 100 -1.39 1.92 -3.18
N GLY A 101 -1.06 0.65 -3.36
CA GLY A 101 -0.48 -0.23 -2.34
C GLY A 101 1.03 -0.01 -2.19
N THR A 102 1.65 -0.84 -1.36
CA THR A 102 3.10 -0.81 -1.10
C THR A 102 3.95 -1.11 -2.33
N ASP A 103 3.41 -1.83 -3.32
CA ASP A 103 4.07 -2.22 -4.58
C ASP A 103 4.41 -1.02 -5.48
N ALA A 104 3.42 -0.25 -5.94
CA ALA A 104 3.69 0.92 -6.79
C ALA A 104 4.26 2.11 -6.00
N LEU A 105 3.97 2.22 -4.68
CA LEU A 105 4.70 3.15 -3.79
C LEU A 105 6.21 2.87 -3.89
N SER A 106 6.61 1.61 -3.70
CA SER A 106 8.02 1.19 -3.70
C SER A 106 8.70 1.46 -5.03
N ALA A 107 8.06 1.08 -6.15
CA ALA A 107 8.58 1.34 -7.49
C ALA A 107 8.75 2.84 -7.78
N GLY A 108 7.81 3.66 -7.31
CA GLY A 108 7.87 5.11 -7.49
C GLY A 108 8.92 5.79 -6.60
N ILE A 109 9.18 5.27 -5.39
CA ILE A 109 10.29 5.73 -4.54
C ILE A 109 11.62 5.45 -5.22
N GLU A 110 11.83 4.21 -5.71
CA GLU A 110 13.05 3.82 -6.42
C GLU A 110 13.32 4.70 -7.63
N GLN A 111 12.29 5.02 -8.41
CA GLN A 111 12.38 5.86 -9.60
C GLN A 111 12.27 7.36 -9.32
N LYS A 112 12.14 7.78 -8.05
CA LYS A 112 12.06 9.18 -7.59
C LYS A 112 10.90 9.98 -8.19
N LEU A 113 9.75 9.33 -8.35
CA LEU A 113 8.59 9.90 -9.04
C LEU A 113 7.71 10.80 -8.14
N TRP A 114 7.75 10.61 -6.81
CA TRP A 114 6.84 11.24 -5.88
C TRP A 114 7.36 12.54 -5.29
N VAL A 115 6.45 13.45 -4.98
CA VAL A 115 6.73 14.65 -4.17
C VAL A 115 7.08 14.22 -2.74
N ASP A 116 8.06 14.86 -2.14
CA ASP A 116 8.38 14.72 -0.71
C ASP A 116 7.34 15.50 0.10
N LEU A 117 6.32 14.79 0.62
CA LEU A 117 5.23 15.37 1.39
C LEU A 117 5.62 15.61 2.85
N ILE A 118 6.47 14.76 3.41
CA ILE A 118 6.90 14.81 4.80
C ILE A 118 8.45 14.72 4.84
N PRO A 119 9.16 15.71 5.40
CA PRO A 119 8.63 16.87 6.13
C PRO A 119 8.22 18.07 5.24
N GLY A 120 8.43 18.03 3.93
CA GLY A 120 8.29 19.17 3.04
C GLY A 120 6.97 19.93 3.16
N GLN A 121 5.87 19.19 3.39
CA GLN A 121 4.49 19.71 3.52
C GLN A 121 3.88 19.41 4.90
N ALA A 122 4.69 19.09 5.91
CA ALA A 122 4.21 18.66 7.22
C ALA A 122 3.28 19.66 7.91
N GLY A 123 3.44 20.97 7.65
CA GLY A 123 2.56 22.01 8.17
C GLY A 123 1.12 22.01 7.60
N SER A 124 0.90 21.31 6.50
CA SER A 124 -0.39 21.18 5.82
C SER A 124 -1.11 19.87 6.13
N LEU A 125 -0.49 18.95 6.86
CA LEU A 125 -1.05 17.67 7.29
C LEU A 125 -1.17 17.64 8.81
N PRO A 126 -2.09 16.84 9.40
CA PRO A 126 -2.10 16.62 10.84
C PRO A 126 -0.81 15.90 11.24
N LYS A 127 -0.48 15.92 12.53
CA LYS A 127 0.61 15.07 13.06
C LYS A 127 0.16 13.60 12.94
N LEU A 128 0.64 12.91 11.91
CA LEU A 128 0.19 11.57 11.54
C LEU A 128 0.37 10.56 12.68
N ASP A 129 1.44 10.63 13.44
CA ASP A 129 1.67 9.76 14.62
C ASP A 129 0.62 9.95 15.71
N ASP A 130 0.06 11.17 15.82
CA ASP A 130 -0.99 11.45 16.81
C ASP A 130 -2.35 10.87 16.44
N ILE A 131 -2.62 10.67 15.13
CA ILE A 131 -3.92 10.23 14.64
C ILE A 131 -3.97 8.76 14.23
N TYR A 132 -2.85 8.19 13.75
CA TYR A 132 -2.83 6.82 13.24
C TYR A 132 -2.86 5.76 14.35
N LEU A 133 -3.41 4.60 14.01
CA LEU A 133 -3.16 3.36 14.75
C LEU A 133 -1.65 3.09 14.78
N PRO A 134 -1.11 2.49 15.87
CA PRO A 134 0.34 2.26 15.98
C PRO A 134 0.95 1.50 14.79
N ALA A 135 0.22 0.51 14.26
CA ALA A 135 0.68 -0.25 13.10
C ALA A 135 0.60 0.58 11.80
N ALA A 136 -0.44 1.41 11.63
CA ALA A 136 -0.55 2.33 10.49
C ALA A 136 0.57 3.41 10.51
N ALA A 137 0.94 3.92 11.69
CA ALA A 137 2.08 4.82 11.85
C ALA A 137 3.41 4.16 11.43
N LYS A 138 3.61 2.88 11.75
CA LYS A 138 4.77 2.13 11.24
C LYS A 138 4.74 2.00 9.71
N MET A 139 3.56 1.73 9.12
CA MET A 139 3.39 1.67 7.66
C MET A 139 3.69 3.02 7.00
N GLN A 140 3.33 4.15 7.66
CA GLN A 140 3.66 5.49 7.17
C GLN A 140 5.18 5.68 6.99
N GLY A 141 6.00 5.06 7.83
CA GLY A 141 7.47 5.09 7.71
C GLY A 141 7.99 4.52 6.40
N LEU A 142 7.32 3.50 5.83
CA LEU A 142 7.70 2.89 4.55
C LEU A 142 7.56 3.86 3.36
N ALA A 143 6.69 4.85 3.47
CA ALA A 143 6.53 5.86 2.43
C ALA A 143 7.72 6.82 2.32
N LYS A 144 8.66 6.81 3.26
CA LYS A 144 9.85 7.68 3.27
C LYS A 144 9.51 9.16 3.02
N GLY A 145 8.35 9.60 3.52
CA GLY A 145 7.83 10.94 3.31
C GLY A 145 7.15 11.19 1.96
N GLN A 146 7.12 10.22 1.05
CA GLN A 146 6.63 10.37 -0.34
C GLN A 146 5.20 9.88 -0.55
N GLY A 147 4.48 9.58 0.51
CA GLY A 147 3.08 9.19 0.49
C GLY A 147 2.45 9.35 1.86
N VAL A 148 1.12 9.36 1.90
CA VAL A 148 0.31 9.43 3.12
C VAL A 148 -0.58 8.20 3.17
N VAL A 149 -0.52 7.44 4.26
CA VAL A 149 -1.37 6.26 4.48
C VAL A 149 -2.83 6.70 4.57
N VAL A 150 -3.70 6.03 3.83
CA VAL A 150 -5.15 6.29 3.86
C VAL A 150 -5.94 5.12 4.42
N THR A 151 -5.45 3.88 4.22
CA THR A 151 -6.04 2.68 4.79
C THR A 151 -4.96 1.75 5.31
N TYR A 152 -5.32 0.92 6.29
CA TYR A 152 -4.43 -0.04 6.91
C TYR A 152 -5.18 -1.33 7.24
N TYR A 153 -4.51 -2.47 7.12
CA TYR A 153 -5.00 -3.73 7.63
C TYR A 153 -3.83 -4.68 7.98
N PRO A 154 -4.05 -5.66 8.89
CA PRO A 154 -3.01 -6.64 9.24
C PRO A 154 -2.67 -7.58 8.08
N SER A 155 -3.56 -7.74 7.13
CA SER A 155 -3.44 -8.43 5.85
C SER A 155 -3.39 -9.96 5.96
N GLY A 156 -2.23 -10.59 5.81
CA GLY A 156 -2.04 -12.04 5.76
C GLY A 156 -0.62 -12.45 6.14
N PRO A 157 -0.17 -13.63 5.69
CA PRO A 157 -0.83 -14.56 4.77
C PRO A 157 -1.85 -15.47 5.46
N LEU A 158 -2.96 -15.69 4.81
CA LEU A 158 -3.94 -16.70 5.18
C LEU A 158 -4.06 -17.75 4.07
N LEU A 159 -4.44 -18.98 4.40
CA LEU A 159 -4.99 -19.93 3.43
C LEU A 159 -6.50 -19.75 3.38
N GLU A 160 -7.09 -19.74 2.19
CA GLU A 160 -8.53 -19.77 1.99
C GLU A 160 -8.90 -21.02 1.20
N TYR A 161 -9.91 -21.76 1.62
CA TYR A 161 -10.22 -23.09 1.07
C TYR A 161 -11.71 -23.41 1.10
N MET A 162 -12.11 -24.31 0.21
CA MET A 162 -13.46 -24.89 0.17
C MET A 162 -13.53 -26.13 1.08
N PRO A 163 -14.33 -26.10 2.18
CA PRO A 163 -14.35 -27.18 3.18
C PRO A 163 -14.98 -28.49 2.66
N ASP A 164 -15.74 -28.45 1.57
CA ASP A 164 -16.25 -29.64 0.88
C ASP A 164 -15.14 -30.37 0.09
N LYS A 165 -14.08 -29.66 -0.33
CA LYS A 165 -12.94 -30.20 -1.08
C LYS A 165 -11.75 -30.53 -0.20
N VAL A 166 -11.41 -29.65 0.73
CA VAL A 166 -10.25 -29.81 1.63
C VAL A 166 -10.70 -30.36 2.97
N LYS A 167 -10.60 -31.69 3.15
CA LYS A 167 -11.03 -32.36 4.39
C LYS A 167 -10.01 -32.28 5.51
N THR A 168 -8.73 -32.29 5.17
CA THR A 168 -7.61 -32.11 6.11
C THR A 168 -6.89 -30.81 5.70
N VAL A 169 -7.10 -29.78 6.50
CA VAL A 169 -6.54 -28.46 6.25
C VAL A 169 -5.07 -28.43 6.65
N PRO A 170 -4.14 -28.03 5.77
CA PRO A 170 -2.74 -27.86 6.14
C PRO A 170 -2.57 -26.85 7.29
N THR A 171 -1.83 -27.24 8.31
CA THR A 171 -1.49 -26.43 9.48
C THR A 171 -0.03 -26.02 9.51
N THR A 172 0.82 -26.64 8.69
CA THR A 172 2.25 -26.29 8.54
C THR A 172 2.61 -26.08 7.06
N ALA A 173 3.75 -25.47 6.80
CA ALA A 173 4.25 -25.28 5.45
C ALA A 173 4.53 -26.63 4.75
N GLU A 174 5.03 -27.63 5.49
CA GLU A 174 5.29 -28.97 5.00
C GLU A 174 3.98 -29.69 4.61
N GLU A 175 2.92 -29.55 5.42
CA GLU A 175 1.60 -30.10 5.11
C GLU A 175 0.98 -29.44 3.88
N LEU A 176 1.15 -28.12 3.70
CA LEU A 176 0.72 -27.43 2.49
C LEU A 176 1.45 -27.97 1.25
N LEU A 177 2.75 -28.18 1.35
CA LEU A 177 3.54 -28.77 0.27
C LEU A 177 3.09 -30.22 -0.03
N ALA A 178 2.84 -31.01 0.99
CA ALA A 178 2.31 -32.38 0.83
C ALA A 178 0.92 -32.38 0.18
N TYR A 179 0.05 -31.47 0.60
CA TYR A 179 -1.27 -31.28 -0.03
C TYR A 179 -1.14 -30.98 -1.53
N THR A 180 -0.28 -30.05 -1.92
CA THR A 180 -0.13 -29.66 -3.32
C THR A 180 0.47 -30.78 -4.17
N LYS A 181 1.37 -31.60 -3.62
CA LYS A 181 1.90 -32.80 -4.29
C LYS A 181 0.84 -33.86 -4.52
N ALA A 182 -0.02 -34.09 -3.53
CA ALA A 182 -1.12 -35.04 -3.62
C ALA A 182 -2.26 -34.54 -4.54
N ASN A 183 -2.41 -33.22 -4.69
CA ASN A 183 -3.48 -32.57 -5.44
C ASN A 183 -2.91 -31.53 -6.42
N PRO A 184 -2.16 -31.95 -7.47
CA PRO A 184 -1.55 -31.01 -8.42
C PRO A 184 -2.58 -30.10 -9.07
N GLY A 185 -2.27 -28.81 -9.20
CA GLY A 185 -3.15 -27.82 -9.78
C GLY A 185 -4.35 -27.41 -8.91
N ARG A 186 -4.54 -27.96 -7.69
CA ARG A 186 -5.68 -27.61 -6.82
C ARG A 186 -5.38 -26.44 -5.87
N PHE A 187 -4.13 -26.04 -5.77
CA PHE A 187 -3.67 -24.84 -5.06
C PHE A 187 -3.06 -23.84 -6.02
N ILE A 188 -3.35 -22.56 -5.83
CA ILE A 188 -2.82 -21.47 -6.67
C ILE A 188 -2.68 -20.20 -5.84
N TYR A 189 -1.80 -19.29 -6.29
CA TYR A 189 -1.75 -17.89 -5.86
C TYR A 189 -1.36 -16.98 -7.01
N ALA A 190 -1.72 -15.70 -6.91
CA ALA A 190 -1.40 -14.73 -7.95
C ALA A 190 0.03 -14.21 -7.84
N ARG A 191 0.55 -13.65 -8.94
CA ARG A 191 1.88 -13.01 -8.99
C ARG A 191 2.02 -11.95 -7.88
N PRO A 192 3.07 -12.03 -7.04
CA PRO A 192 3.22 -11.15 -5.86
C PRO A 192 3.28 -9.66 -6.20
N ALA A 193 3.85 -9.30 -7.34
CA ALA A 193 3.97 -7.90 -7.77
C ALA A 193 2.62 -7.21 -8.06
N ASN A 194 1.52 -7.97 -8.19
CA ASN A 194 0.19 -7.45 -8.47
C ASN A 194 -0.91 -8.13 -7.64
N SER A 195 -0.56 -8.63 -6.45
CA SER A 195 -1.49 -9.33 -5.55
C SER A 195 -1.09 -9.11 -4.11
N GLY A 196 -1.97 -8.50 -3.30
CA GLY A 196 -1.80 -8.40 -1.85
C GLY A 196 -1.61 -9.78 -1.19
N PRO A 197 -2.52 -10.76 -1.39
CA PRO A 197 -2.37 -12.12 -0.89
C PRO A 197 -1.07 -12.81 -1.35
N GLY A 198 -0.73 -12.72 -2.65
CA GLY A 198 0.51 -13.31 -3.17
C GLY A 198 1.75 -12.66 -2.55
N ARG A 199 1.74 -11.34 -2.38
CA ARG A 199 2.81 -10.57 -1.74
C ARG A 199 2.99 -10.97 -0.28
N THR A 200 1.92 -10.95 0.51
CA THR A 200 2.00 -11.32 1.94
C THR A 200 2.37 -12.77 2.14
N PHE A 201 2.00 -13.67 1.23
CA PHE A 201 2.41 -15.06 1.28
C PHE A 201 3.93 -15.21 1.18
N ILE A 202 4.55 -14.65 0.14
CA ILE A 202 6.01 -14.76 0.00
C ILE A 202 6.77 -14.04 1.12
N MET A 203 6.22 -12.95 1.68
CA MET A 203 6.84 -12.21 2.78
C MET A 203 6.59 -12.83 4.16
N GLY A 204 5.51 -13.61 4.32
CA GLY A 204 5.21 -14.34 5.56
C GLY A 204 6.00 -15.66 5.69
N LEU A 205 6.33 -16.30 4.57
CA LEU A 205 7.06 -17.57 4.56
C LEU A 205 8.41 -17.52 5.30
N PRO A 206 9.23 -16.46 5.22
CA PRO A 206 10.50 -16.39 5.96
C PRO A 206 10.32 -16.52 7.47
N TYR A 207 9.24 -16.00 8.04
CA TYR A 207 8.92 -16.16 9.47
C TYR A 207 8.46 -17.57 9.77
N ILE A 208 7.57 -18.14 8.94
CA ILE A 208 7.04 -19.50 9.09
C ILE A 208 8.15 -20.55 8.98
N LEU A 209 9.07 -20.39 8.03
CA LEU A 209 10.16 -21.33 7.74
C LEU A 209 11.40 -21.07 8.61
N GLY A 210 11.45 -19.95 9.34
CA GLY A 210 12.59 -19.56 10.16
C GLY A 210 13.84 -19.27 9.34
N ASP A 211 13.69 -18.46 8.31
CA ASP A 211 14.81 -17.92 7.55
C ASP A 211 15.67 -16.97 8.39
N SER A 212 16.93 -16.78 8.01
CA SER A 212 17.90 -16.04 8.82
C SER A 212 17.62 -14.54 8.91
N ASN A 213 17.05 -13.95 7.87
CA ASN A 213 16.67 -12.55 7.84
C ASN A 213 15.41 -12.32 6.96
N PRO A 214 14.21 -12.26 7.56
CA PRO A 214 12.98 -12.02 6.82
C PRO A 214 12.92 -10.68 6.05
N GLN A 215 13.78 -9.71 6.37
CA GLN A 215 13.83 -8.41 5.71
C GLN A 215 14.86 -8.32 4.57
N ASP A 216 15.61 -9.40 4.30
CA ASP A 216 16.58 -9.44 3.19
C ASP A 216 16.31 -10.64 2.26
N PRO A 217 15.51 -10.45 1.21
CA PRO A 217 15.17 -11.54 0.29
C PRO A 217 16.36 -12.06 -0.51
N ALA A 218 17.43 -11.26 -0.67
CA ALA A 218 18.61 -11.66 -1.43
C ALA A 218 19.54 -12.60 -0.67
N LYS A 219 19.65 -12.43 0.65
CA LYS A 219 20.64 -13.14 1.47
C LYS A 219 20.04 -13.92 2.64
N GLY A 220 18.78 -13.64 2.98
CA GLY A 220 18.13 -14.17 4.18
C GLY A 220 16.99 -15.15 3.92
N TRP A 221 16.58 -15.41 2.65
CA TRP A 221 15.40 -16.23 2.31
C TRP A 221 15.75 -17.58 1.67
N ASP A 222 16.81 -18.24 2.08
CA ASP A 222 17.25 -19.50 1.45
C ASP A 222 16.17 -20.59 1.53
N LYS A 223 15.54 -20.73 2.72
CA LYS A 223 14.46 -21.72 2.91
C LYS A 223 13.21 -21.35 2.14
N THR A 224 12.84 -20.08 2.14
CA THR A 224 11.67 -19.56 1.40
C THR A 224 11.83 -19.78 -0.10
N TRP A 225 12.98 -19.48 -0.69
CA TRP A 225 13.20 -19.71 -2.12
C TRP A 225 13.18 -21.18 -2.48
N ALA A 226 13.80 -22.06 -1.66
CA ALA A 226 13.76 -23.50 -1.85
C ALA A 226 12.31 -24.03 -1.78
N TYR A 227 11.55 -23.59 -0.77
CA TYR A 227 10.14 -23.95 -0.59
C TYR A 227 9.27 -23.51 -1.75
N LEU A 228 9.38 -22.25 -2.18
CA LEU A 228 8.59 -21.70 -3.29
C LEU A 228 8.87 -22.39 -4.63
N LYS A 229 10.13 -22.76 -4.89
CA LYS A 229 10.51 -23.56 -6.07
C LYS A 229 9.85 -24.92 -6.06
N GLU A 230 9.86 -25.62 -4.92
CA GLU A 230 9.23 -26.92 -4.77
C GLU A 230 7.71 -26.85 -4.86
N LEU A 231 7.10 -25.90 -4.15
CA LEU A 231 5.65 -25.63 -4.23
C LEU A 231 5.22 -25.34 -5.67
N GLY A 232 6.02 -24.53 -6.38
CA GLY A 232 5.77 -24.16 -7.77
C GLY A 232 5.75 -25.33 -8.74
N GLN A 233 6.35 -26.47 -8.44
CA GLN A 233 6.29 -27.67 -9.30
C GLN A 233 4.85 -28.18 -9.46
N ASN A 234 4.02 -27.96 -8.45
CA ASN A 234 2.62 -28.39 -8.41
C ASN A 234 1.62 -27.29 -8.82
N ILE A 235 2.11 -26.12 -9.25
CA ILE A 235 1.32 -24.98 -9.74
C ILE A 235 1.50 -24.87 -11.26
N GLU A 236 0.40 -24.88 -12.01
CA GLU A 236 0.43 -24.86 -13.47
C GLU A 236 0.84 -23.49 -14.01
N TYR A 237 0.32 -22.41 -13.41
CA TYR A 237 0.60 -21.02 -13.76
C TYR A 237 0.26 -20.08 -12.59
N TYR A 238 0.66 -18.83 -12.72
CA TYR A 238 0.39 -17.78 -11.73
C TYR A 238 -0.48 -16.69 -12.35
N PRO A 239 -1.75 -16.55 -11.92
CA PRO A 239 -2.63 -15.48 -12.39
C PRO A 239 -2.03 -14.09 -12.19
N ALA A 240 -2.39 -13.16 -13.08
CA ALA A 240 -1.88 -11.80 -13.04
C ALA A 240 -2.33 -11.00 -11.80
N GLY A 241 -3.47 -11.36 -11.20
CA GLY A 241 -4.00 -10.67 -10.02
C GLY A 241 -4.95 -11.53 -9.20
N THR A 242 -5.24 -11.07 -7.98
CA THR A 242 -6.01 -11.82 -6.97
C THR A 242 -7.45 -12.14 -7.42
N GLY A 243 -8.10 -11.21 -8.13
CA GLY A 243 -9.49 -11.43 -8.60
C GLY A 243 -9.65 -12.69 -9.48
N ALA A 244 -8.64 -13.00 -10.30
CA ALA A 244 -8.65 -14.23 -11.10
C ALA A 244 -8.53 -15.48 -10.21
N VAL A 245 -7.70 -15.43 -9.16
CA VAL A 245 -7.56 -16.52 -8.19
C VAL A 245 -8.87 -16.78 -7.44
N MET A 246 -9.52 -15.72 -6.95
CA MET A 246 -10.80 -15.83 -6.23
C MET A 246 -11.90 -16.42 -7.13
N LYS A 247 -11.93 -16.04 -8.41
CA LYS A 247 -12.83 -16.62 -9.39
C LYS A 247 -12.59 -18.11 -9.55
N GLU A 248 -11.33 -18.56 -9.69
CA GLU A 248 -10.98 -19.97 -9.83
C GLU A 248 -11.34 -20.79 -8.57
N LEU A 249 -11.18 -20.21 -7.38
CA LEU A 249 -11.65 -20.81 -6.12
C LEU A 249 -13.19 -20.94 -6.12
N GLY A 250 -13.90 -19.86 -6.46
CA GLY A 250 -15.36 -19.83 -6.48
C GLY A 250 -15.99 -20.76 -7.51
N GLU A 251 -15.37 -20.92 -8.67
CA GLU A 251 -15.82 -21.84 -9.74
C GLU A 251 -15.44 -23.30 -9.45
N GLY A 252 -14.67 -23.59 -8.38
CA GLY A 252 -14.26 -24.93 -7.99
C GLY A 252 -13.13 -25.52 -8.83
N SER A 253 -12.47 -24.74 -9.68
CA SER A 253 -11.27 -25.18 -10.40
C SER A 253 -10.05 -25.26 -9.49
N ARG A 254 -10.08 -24.57 -8.35
CA ARG A 254 -9.11 -24.66 -7.25
C ARG A 254 -9.85 -25.00 -5.96
N ASP A 255 -9.15 -25.67 -5.04
CA ASP A 255 -9.70 -26.05 -3.74
C ASP A 255 -9.21 -25.12 -2.64
N MET A 256 -8.03 -24.53 -2.84
CA MET A 256 -7.32 -23.70 -1.87
C MET A 256 -6.47 -22.63 -2.57
N THR A 257 -6.36 -21.49 -1.92
CA THR A 257 -5.51 -20.38 -2.33
C THR A 257 -4.89 -19.67 -1.13
N VAL A 258 -4.04 -18.69 -1.36
CA VAL A 258 -3.64 -17.71 -0.35
C VAL A 258 -4.59 -16.52 -0.35
N SER A 259 -4.85 -15.97 0.82
CA SER A 259 -5.77 -14.86 1.04
C SER A 259 -5.24 -13.88 2.09
N THR A 260 -6.02 -12.85 2.33
CA THR A 260 -5.87 -11.86 3.42
C THR A 260 -7.21 -11.64 4.08
N THR A 261 -7.27 -10.91 5.19
CA THR A 261 -8.54 -10.62 5.87
C THR A 261 -9.59 -10.04 4.92
N GLY A 262 -9.19 -9.10 4.06
CA GLY A 262 -10.11 -8.45 3.12
C GLY A 262 -10.46 -9.32 1.91
N TRP A 263 -9.48 -10.04 1.37
CA TRP A 263 -9.72 -10.94 0.24
C TRP A 263 -10.48 -12.22 0.62
N ASP A 264 -10.58 -12.53 1.90
CA ASP A 264 -11.54 -13.51 2.41
C ASP A 264 -12.96 -12.93 2.50
N ILE A 265 -13.13 -11.74 3.06
CA ILE A 265 -14.46 -11.17 3.32
C ILE A 265 -15.13 -10.69 2.05
N ASN A 266 -14.50 -9.77 1.31
CA ASN A 266 -15.13 -9.08 0.19
C ASN A 266 -15.55 -10.00 -0.98
N PRO A 267 -14.75 -10.98 -1.45
CA PRO A 267 -15.20 -11.89 -2.49
C PRO A 267 -16.43 -12.74 -2.10
N ARG A 268 -16.61 -13.06 -0.80
CA ARG A 268 -17.80 -13.76 -0.29
C ARG A 268 -19.01 -12.81 -0.24
N VAL A 269 -18.84 -11.56 0.13
CA VAL A 269 -19.90 -10.52 0.06
C VAL A 269 -20.39 -10.37 -1.39
N LEU A 270 -19.46 -10.32 -2.35
CA LEU A 270 -19.76 -10.16 -3.77
C LEU A 270 -20.26 -11.46 -4.45
N GLY A 271 -20.31 -12.58 -3.74
CA GLY A 271 -20.71 -13.88 -4.30
C GLY A 271 -19.72 -14.46 -5.32
N VAL A 272 -18.48 -13.93 -5.38
CA VAL A 272 -17.41 -14.48 -6.24
C VAL A 272 -16.87 -15.77 -5.64
N VAL A 273 -16.74 -15.82 -4.31
CA VAL A 273 -16.37 -17.01 -3.54
C VAL A 273 -17.58 -17.44 -2.72
N PRO A 274 -17.89 -18.75 -2.62
CA PRO A 274 -18.99 -19.23 -1.80
C PRO A 274 -18.85 -18.82 -0.33
N LYS A 275 -19.96 -18.53 0.32
CA LYS A 275 -20.04 -18.11 1.72
C LYS A 275 -19.39 -19.11 2.68
N GLU A 276 -19.44 -20.39 2.31
CA GLU A 276 -18.91 -21.54 3.06
C GLU A 276 -17.38 -21.61 3.08
N ALA A 277 -16.68 -20.87 2.22
CA ALA A 277 -15.22 -20.81 2.22
C ALA A 277 -14.70 -20.48 3.61
N LYS A 278 -13.62 -21.13 4.00
CA LYS A 278 -12.96 -20.97 5.31
C LYS A 278 -11.52 -20.52 5.16
N VAL A 279 -10.98 -20.03 6.24
CA VAL A 279 -9.58 -19.60 6.33
C VAL A 279 -8.82 -20.41 7.35
N ALA A 280 -7.51 -20.49 7.16
CA ALA A 280 -6.57 -21.07 8.12
C ALA A 280 -5.26 -20.28 8.12
N ALA A 281 -4.54 -20.35 9.22
CA ALA A 281 -3.19 -19.83 9.33
C ALA A 281 -2.21 -20.99 9.53
N LEU A 282 -1.02 -20.91 8.95
CA LEU A 282 0.04 -21.89 9.15
C LEU A 282 0.73 -21.68 10.52
N LYS A 283 1.22 -22.72 11.13
CA LYS A 283 2.00 -22.64 12.37
C LYS A 283 3.23 -21.75 12.17
N GLY A 284 3.50 -20.89 13.13
CA GLY A 284 4.57 -19.89 13.03
C GLY A 284 4.18 -18.66 12.20
N PHE A 285 2.90 -18.51 11.90
CA PHE A 285 2.34 -17.39 11.17
C PHE A 285 2.61 -16.06 11.87
N HIS A 286 3.05 -15.08 11.10
CA HIS A 286 3.07 -13.66 11.45
C HIS A 286 2.21 -12.90 10.44
N TRP A 287 1.47 -11.92 10.88
CA TRP A 287 0.82 -10.98 9.99
C TRP A 287 1.88 -10.15 9.25
N VAL A 288 1.77 -10.03 7.97
CA VAL A 288 2.51 -9.04 7.20
C VAL A 288 1.53 -7.94 6.81
N ALA A 289 1.64 -6.82 7.48
CA ALA A 289 0.72 -5.69 7.30
C ALA A 289 0.76 -5.13 5.89
N ASP A 290 -0.34 -4.53 5.47
CA ASP A 290 -0.42 -3.78 4.22
C ASP A 290 -1.17 -2.47 4.43
N ALA A 291 -0.97 -1.52 3.54
CA ALA A 291 -1.59 -0.20 3.57
C ALA A 291 -1.76 0.35 2.15
N HIS A 292 -2.75 1.21 1.99
CA HIS A 292 -2.82 2.04 0.80
C HIS A 292 -2.36 3.46 1.10
N TYR A 293 -1.77 4.07 0.10
CA TYR A 293 -1.13 5.36 0.16
C TYR A 293 -1.70 6.32 -0.87
N MET A 294 -1.71 7.58 -0.51
CA MET A 294 -1.94 8.71 -1.40
C MET A 294 -0.58 9.30 -1.77
N CYS A 295 -0.19 9.20 -3.05
CA CYS A 295 1.08 9.71 -3.57
C CYS A 295 0.84 10.80 -4.60
N VAL A 296 1.66 11.85 -4.58
CA VAL A 296 1.58 12.97 -5.51
C VAL A 296 2.76 12.89 -6.49
N PRO A 297 2.52 12.78 -7.81
CA PRO A 297 3.59 12.82 -8.79
C PRO A 297 4.30 14.18 -8.81
N LYS A 298 5.62 14.18 -9.00
CA LYS A 298 6.40 15.43 -9.19
C LYS A 298 5.98 16.16 -10.46
N GLY A 299 6.05 17.49 -10.44
CA GLY A 299 5.79 18.36 -11.57
C GLY A 299 4.42 19.08 -11.55
N LEU A 300 3.59 18.83 -10.53
CA LEU A 300 2.35 19.58 -10.33
C LEU A 300 2.61 21.03 -9.89
N SER A 301 1.64 21.92 -10.17
CA SER A 301 1.65 23.28 -9.61
C SER A 301 1.47 23.24 -8.09
N ASN A 302 2.04 24.24 -7.40
CA ASN A 302 1.90 24.36 -5.94
C ASN A 302 0.43 24.43 -5.49
N GLU A 303 -0.44 25.07 -6.29
CA GLU A 303 -1.87 25.17 -6.03
C GLU A 303 -2.56 23.79 -6.04
N LYS A 304 -2.25 22.93 -7.03
CA LYS A 304 -2.76 21.56 -7.06
C LYS A 304 -2.25 20.74 -5.87
N VAL A 305 -0.98 20.87 -5.52
CA VAL A 305 -0.42 20.20 -4.34
C VAL A 305 -1.16 20.64 -3.07
N ALA A 306 -1.45 21.94 -2.92
CA ALA A 306 -2.20 22.43 -1.76
C ALA A 306 -3.61 21.85 -1.68
N VAL A 307 -4.32 21.74 -2.80
CA VAL A 307 -5.65 21.10 -2.85
C VAL A 307 -5.57 19.62 -2.50
N LEU A 308 -4.54 18.92 -2.96
CA LEU A 308 -4.34 17.51 -2.66
C LEU A 308 -4.03 17.29 -1.16
N LEU A 309 -3.29 18.19 -0.53
CA LEU A 309 -3.03 18.14 0.92
C LEU A 309 -4.31 18.41 1.72
N ASP A 310 -5.15 19.36 1.30
CA ASP A 310 -6.47 19.61 1.92
C ASP A 310 -7.40 18.39 1.74
N LEU A 311 -7.38 17.74 0.57
CA LEU A 311 -8.08 16.47 0.34
C LEU A 311 -7.57 15.37 1.27
N MET A 312 -6.23 15.20 1.41
CA MET A 312 -5.66 14.21 2.31
C MET A 312 -6.09 14.43 3.77
N ASN A 313 -6.06 15.68 4.24
CA ASN A 313 -6.59 16.05 5.56
C ASN A 313 -8.03 15.64 5.74
N PHE A 314 -8.87 15.93 4.75
CA PHE A 314 -10.29 15.57 4.77
C PHE A 314 -10.49 14.05 4.85
N LEU A 315 -9.76 13.28 4.04
CA LEU A 315 -9.82 11.81 4.02
C LEU A 315 -9.33 11.17 5.33
N LEU A 316 -8.49 11.84 6.10
CA LEU A 316 -8.01 11.38 7.40
C LEU A 316 -8.94 11.76 8.58
N SER A 317 -10.05 12.46 8.35
CA SER A 317 -11.08 12.65 9.39
C SER A 317 -11.77 11.32 9.71
N LYS A 318 -12.24 11.15 10.94
CA LYS A 318 -12.87 9.88 11.39
C LYS A 318 -14.09 9.52 10.54
N GLU A 319 -14.89 10.54 10.19
CA GLU A 319 -16.10 10.38 9.38
C GLU A 319 -15.78 9.84 7.97
N GLN A 320 -14.68 10.28 7.37
CA GLN A 320 -14.28 9.81 6.05
C GLN A 320 -13.52 8.47 6.12
N GLN A 321 -12.77 8.26 7.19
CA GLN A 321 -12.12 6.97 7.45
C GLN A 321 -13.12 5.84 7.69
N ALA A 322 -14.30 6.11 8.19
CA ALA A 322 -15.33 5.09 8.39
C ALA A 322 -15.82 4.45 7.10
N TYR A 323 -15.72 5.14 5.95
CA TYR A 323 -16.01 4.55 4.63
C TYR A 323 -15.02 3.45 4.24
N THR A 324 -13.83 3.42 4.84
CA THR A 324 -12.79 2.43 4.49
C THR A 324 -13.08 1.03 5.02
N TYR A 325 -14.10 0.84 5.87
CA TYR A 325 -14.64 -0.49 6.16
C TYR A 325 -15.20 -1.16 4.92
N ASP A 326 -15.81 -0.37 4.00
CA ASP A 326 -16.38 -0.84 2.75
C ASP A 326 -17.22 -2.12 2.96
N GLU A 327 -17.15 -3.05 2.05
CA GLU A 327 -17.68 -4.42 2.19
C GLU A 327 -16.59 -5.41 2.64
N GLY A 328 -15.67 -4.95 3.50
CA GLY A 328 -14.58 -5.74 4.05
C GLY A 328 -13.38 -5.93 3.12
N TYR A 329 -13.28 -5.17 2.01
CA TYR A 329 -12.22 -5.35 1.01
C TYR A 329 -10.80 -5.23 1.59
N PHE A 330 -10.60 -4.38 2.59
CA PHE A 330 -9.31 -4.15 3.26
C PHE A 330 -9.46 -4.23 4.77
N TYR A 331 -10.20 -5.23 5.26
CA TYR A 331 -10.63 -5.34 6.65
C TYR A 331 -9.48 -5.31 7.67
N PRO A 332 -9.55 -4.43 8.74
CA PRO A 332 -10.66 -3.52 9.04
C PRO A 332 -10.73 -2.25 8.17
N GLY A 333 -9.65 -1.73 7.60
CA GLY A 333 -9.64 -0.59 6.68
C GLY A 333 -9.15 0.72 7.28
N PRO A 334 -9.76 1.27 8.37
CA PRO A 334 -9.33 2.55 8.93
C PRO A 334 -7.88 2.55 9.40
N ALA A 335 -7.13 3.56 8.98
CA ALA A 335 -5.77 3.83 9.49
C ALA A 335 -5.77 4.72 10.74
N VAL A 336 -6.83 5.50 10.94
CA VAL A 336 -6.98 6.48 12.01
C VAL A 336 -7.61 5.84 13.25
N LYS A 337 -7.02 6.09 14.41
CA LYS A 337 -7.52 5.56 15.70
C LYS A 337 -8.86 6.16 16.11
N GLY A 338 -9.68 5.35 16.78
CA GLY A 338 -10.99 5.74 17.27
C GLY A 338 -12.05 5.83 16.17
N VAL A 339 -11.83 5.17 15.03
CA VAL A 339 -12.84 4.89 14.02
C VAL A 339 -13.37 3.49 14.29
N THR A 340 -14.69 3.37 14.48
CA THR A 340 -15.36 2.12 14.85
C THR A 340 -16.38 1.71 13.80
N LEU A 341 -16.75 0.43 13.74
CA LEU A 341 -17.65 -0.10 12.71
C LEU A 341 -19.04 0.55 12.72
N ASP A 342 -19.53 0.98 13.88
CA ASP A 342 -20.82 1.70 14.00
C ASP A 342 -20.82 3.09 13.34
N MET A 343 -19.62 3.66 13.06
CA MET A 343 -19.48 4.89 12.27
C MET A 343 -19.56 4.62 10.75
N ALA A 344 -19.39 3.38 10.32
CA ALA A 344 -19.40 3.00 8.92
C ALA A 344 -20.81 3.06 8.32
N PRO A 345 -20.96 3.15 6.99
CA PRO A 345 -22.25 3.03 6.32
C PRO A 345 -23.00 1.76 6.70
N PRO A 346 -24.35 1.78 6.76
CA PRO A 346 -25.16 0.61 7.15
C PRO A 346 -24.87 -0.65 6.33
N GLU A 347 -24.60 -0.49 5.04
CA GLU A 347 -24.22 -1.58 4.13
C GLU A 347 -22.90 -2.24 4.54
N SER A 348 -21.90 -1.45 4.92
CA SER A 348 -20.62 -1.94 5.43
C SER A 348 -20.80 -2.69 6.75
N GLN A 349 -21.59 -2.14 7.67
CA GLN A 349 -21.91 -2.80 8.94
C GLN A 349 -22.59 -4.15 8.71
N ALA A 350 -23.56 -4.22 7.79
CA ALA A 350 -24.27 -5.45 7.46
C ALA A 350 -23.32 -6.51 6.84
N ALA A 351 -22.47 -6.09 5.89
CA ALA A 351 -21.50 -6.98 5.24
C ALA A 351 -20.51 -7.58 6.27
N ILE A 352 -19.93 -6.75 7.12
CA ILE A 352 -19.00 -7.21 8.16
C ILE A 352 -19.68 -8.10 9.18
N LYS A 353 -20.92 -7.79 9.60
CA LYS A 353 -21.67 -8.63 10.51
C LYS A 353 -21.97 -10.01 9.94
N GLU A 354 -22.26 -10.10 8.65
CA GLU A 354 -22.63 -11.35 8.00
C GLU A 354 -21.42 -12.20 7.58
N PHE A 355 -20.38 -11.57 7.03
CA PHE A 355 -19.24 -12.23 6.39
C PHE A 355 -17.92 -12.10 7.17
N GLY A 356 -17.85 -11.25 8.19
CA GLY A 356 -16.67 -11.10 9.05
C GLY A 356 -16.35 -12.40 9.80
N ARG A 357 -15.11 -12.47 10.29
CA ARG A 357 -14.61 -13.63 11.03
C ARG A 357 -14.33 -13.25 12.47
N PRO A 358 -15.05 -13.79 13.46
CA PRO A 358 -14.78 -13.54 14.88
C PRO A 358 -13.35 -13.89 15.30
N GLU A 359 -12.76 -14.92 14.67
CA GLU A 359 -11.39 -15.37 14.91
C GLU A 359 -10.31 -14.35 14.54
N TYR A 360 -10.59 -13.37 13.68
CA TYR A 360 -9.60 -12.37 13.27
C TYR A 360 -9.13 -11.49 14.43
N GLU A 361 -10.04 -11.05 15.29
CA GLU A 361 -9.67 -10.25 16.46
C GLU A 361 -8.68 -11.00 17.36
N LYS A 362 -8.96 -12.29 17.61
CA LYS A 362 -8.10 -13.16 18.38
C LYS A 362 -6.74 -13.34 17.69
N TRP A 363 -6.72 -13.68 16.41
CA TRP A 363 -5.47 -13.90 15.66
C TRP A 363 -4.61 -12.64 15.57
N ILE A 364 -5.25 -11.46 15.42
CA ILE A 364 -4.53 -10.17 15.41
C ILE A 364 -3.91 -9.87 16.79
N ALA A 365 -4.61 -10.22 17.86
CA ALA A 365 -4.10 -10.02 19.23
C ALA A 365 -2.98 -11.00 19.62
N GLU A 366 -3.03 -12.25 19.12
CA GLU A 366 -2.13 -13.33 19.54
C GLU A 366 -0.89 -13.49 18.67
N ASN A 367 -0.87 -12.97 17.43
CA ASN A 367 0.24 -13.16 16.50
C ASN A 367 0.97 -11.85 16.19
N PRO A 368 2.30 -11.87 15.99
CA PRO A 368 3.07 -10.69 15.63
C PRO A 368 2.57 -10.05 14.34
N ILE A 369 2.64 -8.73 14.28
CA ILE A 369 2.37 -7.94 13.06
C ILE A 369 3.68 -7.34 12.58
N GLU A 370 4.13 -7.82 11.44
CA GLU A 370 5.37 -7.42 10.79
C GLU A 370 5.10 -6.36 9.71
N LEU A 371 6.08 -5.51 9.49
CA LEU A 371 6.08 -4.64 8.31
C LEU A 371 6.43 -5.47 7.06
N PRO A 372 5.86 -5.13 5.90
CA PRO A 372 6.36 -5.66 4.64
C PRO A 372 7.81 -5.22 4.41
N LEU A 373 8.43 -5.77 3.39
CA LEU A 373 9.78 -5.37 2.98
C LEU A 373 9.86 -3.86 2.72
N GLN A 374 11.03 -3.28 3.02
CA GLN A 374 11.36 -1.93 2.55
C GLN A 374 11.24 -1.84 1.03
N PRO A 375 10.93 -0.66 0.46
CA PRO A 375 10.69 -0.50 -0.98
C PRO A 375 11.75 -1.15 -1.88
N GLU A 376 13.01 -0.95 -1.57
CA GLU A 376 14.13 -1.49 -2.36
C GLU A 376 14.18 -3.03 -2.28
N GLN A 377 13.94 -3.59 -1.11
CA GLN A 377 13.94 -5.04 -0.90
C GLN A 377 12.70 -5.69 -1.52
N MET A 378 11.58 -5.00 -1.58
CA MET A 378 10.37 -5.47 -2.24
C MET A 378 10.58 -5.67 -3.74
N VAL A 379 11.23 -4.71 -4.40
CA VAL A 379 11.59 -4.81 -5.82
C VAL A 379 12.53 -6.00 -6.06
N VAL A 380 13.51 -6.20 -5.17
CA VAL A 380 14.42 -7.37 -5.22
C VAL A 380 13.63 -8.68 -5.07
N ALA A 381 12.72 -8.78 -4.09
CA ALA A 381 11.92 -9.98 -3.88
C ALA A 381 11.07 -10.34 -5.09
N PHE A 382 10.40 -9.36 -5.71
CA PHE A 382 9.58 -9.60 -6.91
C PHE A 382 10.41 -10.07 -8.10
N ARG A 383 11.57 -9.46 -8.34
CA ARG A 383 12.49 -9.89 -9.38
C ARG A 383 12.97 -11.33 -9.15
N MET A 384 13.43 -11.64 -7.93
CA MET A 384 13.91 -12.98 -7.59
C MET A 384 12.78 -14.02 -7.71
N TRP A 385 11.56 -13.67 -7.34
CA TRP A 385 10.41 -14.55 -7.52
C TRP A 385 10.14 -14.82 -9.00
N ASP A 386 10.16 -13.79 -9.85
CA ASP A 386 10.00 -13.95 -11.31
C ASP A 386 11.08 -14.86 -11.92
N GLU A 387 12.33 -14.67 -11.51
CA GLU A 387 13.47 -15.42 -12.03
C GLU A 387 13.51 -16.87 -11.52
N GLN A 388 13.23 -17.10 -10.23
CA GLN A 388 13.49 -18.37 -9.57
C GLN A 388 12.24 -19.25 -9.42
N VAL A 389 11.04 -18.67 -9.36
CA VAL A 389 9.78 -19.37 -9.06
C VAL A 389 8.84 -19.38 -10.26
N ALA A 390 8.59 -18.22 -10.87
CA ALA A 390 7.65 -18.13 -12.00
C ALA A 390 8.11 -18.93 -13.21
N GLY A 391 9.42 -18.99 -13.51
CA GLY A 391 10.00 -19.89 -14.50
C GLY A 391 9.34 -19.87 -15.89
N GLY A 392 8.77 -18.73 -16.30
CA GLY A 392 8.00 -18.63 -17.55
C GLY A 392 6.56 -19.12 -17.49
N LYS A 393 6.05 -19.58 -16.34
CA LYS A 393 4.66 -19.99 -16.11
C LYS A 393 3.72 -18.76 -16.11
N ARG A 394 3.46 -18.25 -17.29
CA ARG A 394 2.49 -17.15 -17.54
C ARG A 394 1.27 -17.72 -18.23
N LYS A 395 0.09 -17.29 -17.82
CA LYS A 395 -1.13 -17.45 -18.58
C LYS A 395 -1.29 -16.28 -19.51
#